data_ea658104878511c5d26af1dc660b3cf5
#
_entry.id   ea658104878511c5d26af1dc660b3cf5
#
_cell.length_a   1.000
_cell.length_b   1.000
_cell.length_c   1.000
_cell.angle_alpha   90.00
_cell.angle_beta   90.00
_cell.angle_gamma   90.00
#
_symmetry.space_group_name_H-M   'P 1'
#
loop_
_entity.id
_entity.type
_entity.pdbx_description
1 polymer ?
#
loop_
_entity_poly.entity_id
_entity_poly.type
_entity_poly.pdbx_seq_one_letter_code
_entity_poly.pdbx_strand_id
1 'polypeptide(L)'
;MSGKKSGWLAVTAMVAAGAMHYSTVAGQTPEEQKQWEAQRAQIQAEAKAKADLLAKQRAARRADPMAWVRTLDPMSSGGWVFKAVASDGSWAFFSTEHQLKRKGHQVTAWLRQEFPEAQQSPGGDMYLSDVEKVQYDCTKSQARVLLIIYYTANNLAGGQQSEEADPKQAPWDAIVPGTQSETAFHWTCGSDSAGARP
;
A
#
# COMPACT_ATOMS: atom_id res chain seq x y z
N MET A 1 -4.67 -22.32 -24.78
CA MET A 1 -4.32 -20.97 -24.33
C MET A 1 -5.19 -20.64 -23.13
N SER A 2 -4.68 -20.84 -21.91
CA SER A 2 -5.46 -20.73 -20.65
C SER A 2 -5.11 -19.40 -20.00
N GLY A 3 -6.03 -18.44 -20.05
CA GLY A 3 -5.86 -17.11 -19.44
C GLY A 3 -6.00 -17.20 -17.92
N LYS A 4 -4.90 -17.02 -17.19
CA LYS A 4 -4.93 -16.76 -15.76
C LYS A 4 -5.41 -15.32 -15.53
N LYS A 5 -6.63 -15.19 -15.02
CA LYS A 5 -7.18 -13.93 -14.51
C LYS A 5 -6.44 -13.60 -13.21
N SER A 6 -5.56 -12.60 -13.23
CA SER A 6 -5.00 -11.96 -12.04
C SER A 6 -6.10 -11.09 -11.42
N GLY A 7 -6.85 -11.67 -10.48
CA GLY A 7 -7.77 -10.92 -9.63
C GLY A 7 -6.98 -10.17 -8.58
N TRP A 8 -7.09 -8.87 -8.56
CA TRP A 8 -6.72 -8.04 -7.42
C TRP A 8 -7.69 -8.38 -6.28
N LEU A 9 -7.26 -9.23 -5.37
CA LEU A 9 -7.98 -9.52 -4.14
C LEU A 9 -7.74 -8.35 -3.18
N ALA A 10 -8.79 -7.58 -2.95
CA ALA A 10 -8.87 -6.75 -1.75
C ALA A 10 -8.65 -7.69 -0.56
N VAL A 11 -7.50 -7.58 0.08
CA VAL A 11 -7.22 -8.28 1.33
C VAL A 11 -8.01 -7.59 2.42
N THR A 12 -9.28 -7.96 2.51
CA THR A 12 -10.05 -7.76 3.72
C THR A 12 -9.36 -8.62 4.78
N ALA A 13 -8.71 -7.98 5.74
CA ALA A 13 -8.18 -8.66 6.91
C ALA A 13 -9.35 -9.35 7.62
N MET A 14 -9.65 -10.56 7.22
CA MET A 14 -10.44 -11.48 8.03
C MET A 14 -9.60 -11.77 9.28
N VAL A 15 -9.91 -11.09 10.36
CA VAL A 15 -9.70 -11.65 11.68
C VAL A 15 -10.58 -12.88 11.72
N ALA A 16 -10.07 -13.98 11.19
CA ALA A 16 -10.65 -15.28 11.41
C ALA A 16 -10.58 -15.52 12.91
N ALA A 17 -11.69 -15.28 13.59
CA ALA A 17 -11.95 -15.90 14.88
C ALA A 17 -12.04 -17.41 14.61
N GLY A 18 -10.89 -18.01 14.32
CA GLY A 18 -10.73 -19.44 14.24
C GLY A 18 -11.05 -19.98 15.63
N ALA A 19 -12.24 -20.53 15.77
CA ALA A 19 -12.52 -21.46 16.85
C ALA A 19 -11.57 -22.64 16.68
N MET A 20 -10.32 -22.47 17.18
CA MET A 20 -9.42 -23.59 17.31
C MET A 20 -10.06 -24.55 18.31
N HIS A 21 -10.62 -25.62 17.78
CA HIS A 21 -11.01 -26.78 18.59
C HIS A 21 -9.71 -27.39 19.11
N TYR A 22 -9.30 -26.96 20.30
CA TYR A 22 -8.21 -27.60 21.00
C TYR A 22 -8.72 -28.92 21.54
N SER A 23 -8.28 -30.02 20.95
CA SER A 23 -8.28 -31.31 21.60
C SER A 23 -7.61 -31.16 22.96
N THR A 24 -8.30 -31.48 24.04
CA THR A 24 -7.73 -31.58 25.35
C THR A 24 -6.56 -32.54 25.26
N VAL A 25 -5.33 -32.01 25.38
CA VAL A 25 -4.14 -32.84 25.50
C VAL A 25 -4.25 -33.55 26.83
N ALA A 26 -4.54 -34.85 26.78
CA ALA A 26 -4.59 -35.71 27.96
C ALA A 26 -3.23 -35.67 28.66
N GLY A 27 -3.16 -35.07 29.86
CA GLY A 27 -1.95 -35.01 30.68
C GLY A 27 -1.61 -33.68 31.37
N GLN A 28 -2.39 -32.59 31.09
CA GLN A 28 -2.11 -31.31 31.75
C GLN A 28 -2.63 -31.30 33.21
N THR A 29 -1.81 -30.80 34.12
CA THR A 29 -2.22 -30.59 35.52
C THR A 29 -3.19 -29.40 35.63
N PRO A 30 -4.05 -29.32 36.65
CA PRO A 30 -4.95 -28.16 36.84
C PRO A 30 -4.22 -26.82 36.96
N GLU A 31 -2.97 -26.82 37.41
CA GLU A 31 -2.14 -25.60 37.47
C GLU A 31 -1.65 -25.16 36.08
N GLU A 32 -1.21 -26.09 35.25
CA GLU A 32 -0.83 -25.81 33.87
C GLU A 32 -2.03 -25.27 33.06
N GLN A 33 -3.21 -25.82 33.29
CA GLN A 33 -4.43 -25.34 32.64
C GLN A 33 -4.75 -23.88 33.05
N LYS A 34 -4.65 -23.54 34.35
CA LYS A 34 -4.84 -22.16 34.83
C LYS A 34 -3.82 -21.20 34.25
N GLN A 35 -2.56 -21.61 34.15
CA GLN A 35 -1.51 -20.80 33.54
C GLN A 35 -1.80 -20.54 32.06
N TRP A 36 -2.26 -21.56 31.30
CA TRP A 36 -2.67 -21.46 29.95
C TRP A 36 -3.84 -20.47 29.74
N GLU A 37 -4.85 -20.60 30.60
CA GLU A 37 -6.03 -19.70 30.53
C GLU A 37 -5.62 -18.25 30.84
N ALA A 38 -4.76 -18.02 31.81
CA ALA A 38 -4.23 -16.70 32.14
C ALA A 38 -3.42 -16.10 30.96
N GLN A 39 -2.52 -16.91 30.38
CA GLN A 39 -1.73 -16.48 29.21
C GLN A 39 -2.62 -16.14 27.99
N ARG A 40 -3.63 -16.97 27.72
CA ARG A 40 -4.60 -16.68 26.63
C ARG A 40 -5.37 -15.39 26.89
N ALA A 41 -5.83 -15.17 28.13
CA ALA A 41 -6.52 -13.95 28.49
C ALA A 41 -5.62 -12.72 28.30
N GLN A 42 -4.35 -12.82 28.66
CA GLN A 42 -3.37 -11.74 28.44
C GLN A 42 -3.17 -11.46 26.96
N ILE A 43 -2.93 -12.49 26.14
CA ILE A 43 -2.76 -12.35 24.67
C ILE A 43 -4.01 -11.71 24.05
N GLN A 44 -5.21 -12.12 24.46
CA GLN A 44 -6.44 -11.55 23.97
C GLN A 44 -6.61 -10.07 24.39
N ALA A 45 -6.25 -9.73 25.62
CA ALA A 45 -6.29 -8.36 26.10
C ALA A 45 -5.31 -7.45 25.35
N GLU A 46 -4.08 -7.92 25.11
CA GLU A 46 -3.08 -7.20 24.33
C GLU A 46 -3.52 -7.01 22.87
N ALA A 47 -4.06 -8.07 22.24
CA ALA A 47 -4.58 -7.99 20.88
C ALA A 47 -5.75 -6.99 20.76
N LYS A 48 -6.66 -7.00 21.74
CA LYS A 48 -7.77 -6.04 21.82
C LYS A 48 -7.26 -4.61 21.99
N ALA A 49 -6.35 -4.37 22.92
CA ALA A 49 -5.77 -3.05 23.17
C ALA A 49 -5.07 -2.50 21.91
N LYS A 50 -4.32 -3.36 21.18
CA LYS A 50 -3.71 -3.01 19.89
C LYS A 50 -4.75 -2.66 18.81
N ALA A 51 -5.82 -3.43 18.71
CA ALA A 51 -6.91 -3.18 17.78
C ALA A 51 -7.63 -1.84 18.08
N ASP A 52 -7.93 -1.58 19.35
CA ASP A 52 -8.56 -0.34 19.80
C ASP A 52 -7.66 0.89 19.51
N LEU A 53 -6.35 0.77 19.71
CA LEU A 53 -5.38 1.81 19.39
C LEU A 53 -5.34 2.10 17.88
N LEU A 54 -5.27 1.05 17.05
CA LEU A 54 -5.30 1.20 15.58
C LEU A 54 -6.60 1.84 15.11
N ALA A 55 -7.74 1.43 15.67
CA ALA A 55 -9.03 2.05 15.35
C ALA A 55 -9.05 3.55 15.68
N LYS A 56 -8.51 3.94 16.84
CA LYS A 56 -8.38 5.34 17.24
C LYS A 56 -7.46 6.12 16.30
N GLN A 57 -6.33 5.54 15.91
CA GLN A 57 -5.42 6.17 14.94
C GLN A 57 -6.05 6.36 13.57
N ARG A 58 -6.80 5.37 13.07
CA ARG A 58 -7.56 5.47 11.82
C ARG A 58 -8.63 6.55 11.89
N ALA A 59 -9.36 6.65 12.99
CA ALA A 59 -10.35 7.70 13.18
C ALA A 59 -9.72 9.10 13.18
N ALA A 60 -8.57 9.27 13.84
CA ALA A 60 -7.83 10.53 13.83
C ALA A 60 -7.33 10.91 12.43
N ARG A 61 -6.81 9.94 11.65
CA ARG A 61 -6.38 10.18 10.26
C ARG A 61 -7.54 10.56 9.34
N ARG A 62 -8.70 9.94 9.51
CA ARG A 62 -9.93 10.35 8.76
C ARG A 62 -10.38 11.76 9.09
N ALA A 63 -10.20 12.20 10.33
CA ALA A 63 -10.57 13.55 10.74
C ALA A 63 -9.58 14.61 10.19
N ASP A 64 -8.28 14.31 10.15
CA ASP A 64 -7.23 15.14 9.53
C ASP A 64 -6.22 14.27 8.78
N PRO A 65 -6.48 13.94 7.49
CA PRO A 65 -5.57 13.15 6.67
C PRO A 65 -4.19 13.77 6.53
N MET A 66 -4.08 15.09 6.63
CA MET A 66 -2.81 15.79 6.52
C MET A 66 -1.98 15.74 7.80
N ALA A 67 -2.56 15.38 8.94
CA ALA A 67 -1.83 15.38 10.21
C ALA A 67 -0.60 14.46 10.17
N TRP A 68 -0.77 13.25 9.66
CA TRP A 68 0.34 12.31 9.53
C TRP A 68 1.27 12.63 8.34
N VAL A 69 0.72 13.17 7.23
CA VAL A 69 1.54 13.58 6.08
C VAL A 69 2.57 14.64 6.49
N ARG A 70 2.19 15.55 7.40
CA ARG A 70 3.11 16.56 7.95
C ARG A 70 4.25 15.95 8.77
N THR A 71 4.14 14.70 9.20
CA THR A 71 5.24 13.99 9.89
C THR A 71 6.21 13.33 8.92
N LEU A 72 5.83 13.20 7.64
CA LEU A 72 6.71 12.69 6.61
C LEU A 72 7.69 13.79 6.18
N ASP A 73 8.90 13.40 5.84
CA ASP A 73 9.86 14.32 5.24
C ASP A 73 9.74 14.27 3.69
N PRO A 74 9.00 15.19 3.06
CA PRO A 74 8.87 15.22 1.61
C PRO A 74 10.15 15.63 0.90
N MET A 75 11.07 16.25 1.64
CA MET A 75 12.30 16.87 1.10
C MET A 75 13.55 16.00 1.30
N SER A 76 13.43 14.84 1.92
CA SER A 76 14.57 14.08 2.45
C SER A 76 15.52 13.48 1.43
N SER A 77 15.38 13.64 0.20
CA SER A 77 16.33 13.34 -0.87
C SER A 77 15.62 13.11 -2.21
N GLY A 78 15.99 13.81 -3.25
CA GLY A 78 15.54 13.54 -4.61
C GLY A 78 14.43 14.44 -5.15
N GLY A 79 14.02 15.51 -4.45
CA GLY A 79 13.07 16.50 -4.99
C GLY A 79 11.63 15.99 -5.08
N TRP A 80 11.22 15.15 -4.12
CA TRP A 80 9.85 14.68 -4.00
C TRP A 80 8.90 15.83 -3.62
N VAL A 81 7.81 15.96 -4.34
CA VAL A 81 6.77 16.96 -4.10
C VAL A 81 5.48 16.24 -3.78
N PHE A 82 4.87 16.60 -2.66
CA PHE A 82 3.55 16.09 -2.28
C PHE A 82 2.50 16.42 -3.34
N LYS A 83 1.65 15.45 -3.67
CA LYS A 83 0.60 15.57 -4.68
C LYS A 83 -0.79 15.32 -4.13
N ALA A 84 -0.96 14.28 -3.33
CA ALA A 84 -2.27 13.89 -2.81
C ALA A 84 -2.16 13.05 -1.55
N VAL A 85 -3.26 13.00 -0.81
CA VAL A 85 -3.50 12.07 0.29
C VAL A 85 -4.90 11.51 0.15
N ALA A 86 -5.07 10.23 0.50
CA ALA A 86 -6.40 9.62 0.55
C ALA A 86 -7.31 10.35 1.55
N SER A 87 -8.60 10.45 1.25
CA SER A 87 -9.57 11.11 2.12
C SER A 87 -9.70 10.46 3.51
N ASP A 88 -9.34 9.16 3.61
CA ASP A 88 -9.28 8.41 4.86
C ASP A 88 -7.87 8.37 5.48
N GLY A 89 -6.90 9.02 4.84
CA GLY A 89 -5.51 9.06 5.27
C GLY A 89 -4.77 7.72 5.12
N SER A 90 -5.24 6.81 4.28
CA SER A 90 -4.66 5.47 4.12
C SER A 90 -3.37 5.46 3.29
N TRP A 91 -3.10 6.48 2.50
CA TRP A 91 -1.87 6.67 1.74
C TRP A 91 -1.60 8.15 1.46
N ALA A 92 -0.34 8.49 1.23
CA ALA A 92 0.10 9.76 0.67
C ALA A 92 0.95 9.52 -0.57
N PHE A 93 0.83 10.41 -1.54
CA PHE A 93 1.44 10.30 -2.85
C PHE A 93 2.35 11.51 -3.13
N PHE A 94 3.55 11.22 -3.60
CA PHE A 94 4.57 12.21 -3.98
C PHE A 94 5.10 11.87 -5.37
N SER A 95 5.62 12.87 -6.07
CA SER A 95 6.25 12.69 -7.37
C SER A 95 7.41 13.66 -7.56
N THR A 96 8.26 13.37 -8.52
CA THR A 96 9.35 14.25 -8.93
C THR A 96 9.02 14.90 -10.26
N GLU A 97 8.89 16.22 -10.30
CA GLU A 97 8.58 16.94 -11.54
C GLU A 97 9.72 16.86 -12.58
N HIS A 98 10.95 16.75 -12.11
CA HIS A 98 12.15 16.74 -12.97
C HIS A 98 12.42 15.40 -13.66
N GLN A 99 11.69 14.34 -13.31
CA GLN A 99 11.93 12.99 -13.84
C GLN A 99 10.79 12.46 -14.73
N LEU A 100 9.89 13.33 -15.15
CA LEU A 100 8.89 12.98 -16.15
C LEU A 100 9.55 12.87 -17.53
N LYS A 101 9.47 11.68 -18.14
CA LYS A 101 9.99 11.44 -19.49
C LYS A 101 8.81 11.18 -20.44
N ARG A 102 8.58 12.10 -21.36
CA ARG A 102 7.51 11.99 -22.38
C ARG A 102 8.09 11.47 -23.71
N LYS A 103 7.39 10.50 -24.29
CA LYS A 103 7.65 10.00 -25.65
C LYS A 103 6.31 9.77 -26.36
N GLY A 104 5.90 10.72 -27.19
CA GLY A 104 4.55 10.72 -27.77
C GLY A 104 3.48 10.81 -26.68
N HIS A 105 2.54 9.88 -26.71
CA HIS A 105 1.47 9.76 -25.73
C HIS A 105 1.87 8.98 -24.46
N GLN A 106 3.08 8.46 -24.41
CA GLN A 106 3.56 7.75 -23.24
C GLN A 106 4.38 8.66 -22.32
N VAL A 107 4.15 8.52 -21.02
CA VAL A 107 4.89 9.26 -19.97
C VAL A 107 5.41 8.27 -18.95
N THR A 108 6.70 8.35 -18.66
CA THR A 108 7.30 7.60 -17.55
C THR A 108 7.50 8.56 -16.37
N ALA A 109 7.03 8.16 -15.21
CA ALA A 109 7.11 8.91 -13.97
C ALA A 109 7.75 8.06 -12.86
N TRP A 110 8.39 8.75 -11.91
CA TRP A 110 8.75 8.17 -10.63
C TRP A 110 7.76 8.67 -9.58
N LEU A 111 7.18 7.73 -8.84
CA LEU A 111 6.16 7.95 -7.83
C LEU A 111 6.69 7.44 -6.50
N ARG A 112 6.37 8.13 -5.41
CA ARG A 112 6.63 7.67 -4.06
C ARG A 112 5.31 7.58 -3.33
N GLN A 113 5.10 6.48 -2.65
CA GLN A 113 3.94 6.24 -1.82
C GLN A 113 4.38 6.04 -0.38
N GLU A 114 3.59 6.57 0.53
CA GLU A 114 3.79 6.43 1.96
C GLU A 114 2.51 5.90 2.59
N PHE A 115 2.64 4.99 3.52
CA PHE A 115 1.53 4.34 4.19
C PHE A 115 1.66 4.50 5.71
N PRO A 116 0.60 4.89 6.42
CA PRO A 116 0.62 4.98 7.89
C PRO A 116 0.53 3.60 8.56
N GLU A 117 0.18 2.56 7.80
CA GLU A 117 0.10 1.17 8.24
C GLU A 117 0.83 0.29 7.24
N ALA A 118 1.53 -0.72 7.74
CA ALA A 118 2.32 -1.59 6.90
C ALA A 118 1.44 -2.31 5.86
N GLN A 119 1.91 -2.29 4.62
CA GLN A 119 1.37 -3.02 3.50
C GLN A 119 2.14 -4.33 3.33
N GLN A 120 1.61 -5.25 2.55
CA GLN A 120 2.30 -6.50 2.21
C GLN A 120 2.63 -6.53 0.72
N SER A 121 3.90 -6.76 0.39
CA SER A 121 4.34 -6.96 -0.99
C SER A 121 3.83 -8.30 -1.55
N PRO A 122 3.86 -8.50 -2.87
CA PRO A 122 3.57 -9.81 -3.47
C PRO A 122 4.45 -10.95 -2.93
N GLY A 123 5.69 -10.63 -2.53
CA GLY A 123 6.63 -11.56 -1.89
C GLY A 123 6.30 -11.88 -0.42
N GLY A 124 5.35 -11.18 0.18
CA GLY A 124 4.92 -11.38 1.57
C GLY A 124 5.60 -10.45 2.58
N ASP A 125 6.57 -9.64 2.16
CA ASP A 125 7.28 -8.72 3.04
C ASP A 125 6.44 -7.49 3.37
N MET A 126 6.59 -6.99 4.61
CA MET A 126 5.88 -5.81 5.08
C MET A 126 6.65 -4.53 4.78
N TYR A 127 5.96 -3.50 4.25
CA TYR A 127 6.56 -2.21 3.92
C TYR A 127 5.66 -1.04 4.34
N LEU A 128 6.25 0.14 4.50
CA LEU A 128 5.58 1.39 4.88
C LEU A 128 5.74 2.50 3.83
N SER A 129 6.67 2.35 2.91
CA SER A 129 6.80 3.22 1.74
C SER A 129 7.32 2.46 0.55
N ASP A 130 7.05 2.98 -0.64
CA ASP A 130 7.61 2.47 -1.89
C ASP A 130 7.95 3.58 -2.86
N VAL A 131 8.78 3.22 -3.84
CA VAL A 131 9.06 4.03 -5.02
C VAL A 131 8.76 3.19 -6.25
N GLU A 132 7.93 3.72 -7.12
CA GLU A 132 7.56 3.07 -8.37
C GLU A 132 8.06 3.87 -9.59
N LYS A 133 8.57 3.14 -10.57
CA LYS A 133 8.75 3.66 -11.93
C LYS A 133 7.61 3.16 -12.78
N VAL A 134 6.69 4.07 -13.12
CA VAL A 134 5.48 3.74 -13.85
C VAL A 134 5.49 4.38 -15.23
N GLN A 135 5.08 3.64 -16.23
CA GLN A 135 4.82 4.16 -17.56
C GLN A 135 3.32 4.22 -17.82
N TYR A 136 2.84 5.39 -18.22
CA TYR A 136 1.44 5.67 -18.56
C TYR A 136 1.28 5.79 -20.07
N ASP A 137 0.19 5.24 -20.62
CA ASP A 137 -0.33 5.57 -21.94
C ASP A 137 -1.52 6.53 -21.75
N CYS A 138 -1.27 7.83 -21.95
CA CYS A 138 -2.23 8.87 -21.66
C CYS A 138 -3.45 8.86 -22.60
N THR A 139 -3.35 8.23 -23.78
CA THR A 139 -4.47 8.14 -24.72
C THR A 139 -5.36 6.93 -24.45
N LYS A 140 -4.81 5.86 -23.89
CA LYS A 140 -5.52 4.62 -23.59
C LYS A 140 -5.98 4.49 -22.15
N SER A 141 -5.61 5.45 -21.29
CA SER A 141 -5.84 5.37 -19.83
C SER A 141 -5.33 4.05 -19.24
N GLN A 142 -4.08 3.74 -19.53
CA GLN A 142 -3.41 2.54 -19.06
C GLN A 142 -2.09 2.89 -18.39
N ALA A 143 -1.67 2.04 -17.46
CA ALA A 143 -0.36 2.12 -16.82
C ALA A 143 0.31 0.75 -16.75
N ARG A 144 1.64 0.75 -16.64
CA ARG A 144 2.42 -0.44 -16.28
C ARG A 144 3.55 -0.07 -15.34
N VAL A 145 3.76 -0.90 -14.35
CA VAL A 145 4.87 -0.76 -13.41
C VAL A 145 6.10 -1.40 -14.04
N LEU A 146 7.20 -0.65 -14.08
CA LEU A 146 8.49 -1.11 -14.62
C LEU A 146 9.46 -1.49 -13.52
N LEU A 147 9.35 -0.85 -12.36
CA LEU A 147 10.15 -1.11 -11.18
C LEU A 147 9.35 -0.68 -9.96
N ILE A 148 9.42 -1.45 -8.90
CA ILE A 148 8.96 -1.06 -7.58
C ILE A 148 10.03 -1.37 -6.55
N ILE A 149 10.27 -0.46 -5.61
CA ILE A 149 11.21 -0.61 -4.51
C ILE A 149 10.45 -0.37 -3.22
N TYR A 150 10.28 -1.41 -2.42
CA TYR A 150 9.62 -1.40 -1.13
C TYR A 150 10.60 -1.05 -0.02
N TYR A 151 10.17 -0.29 0.99
CA TYR A 151 10.95 0.08 2.16
C TYR A 151 10.20 -0.26 3.44
N THR A 152 10.89 -0.83 4.43
CA THR A 152 10.26 -1.28 5.67
C THR A 152 9.84 -0.15 6.61
N ALA A 153 10.25 1.09 6.34
CA ALA A 153 9.89 2.28 7.10
C ALA A 153 9.44 3.42 6.18
N ASN A 154 8.75 4.42 6.74
CA ASN A 154 8.41 5.64 6.03
C ASN A 154 9.67 6.44 5.63
N ASN A 155 9.49 7.41 4.74
CA ASN A 155 10.56 8.28 4.20
C ASN A 155 11.63 7.51 3.43
N LEU A 156 11.26 6.42 2.76
CA LEU A 156 12.16 5.55 2.00
C LEU A 156 13.32 5.03 2.85
N ALA A 157 13.06 4.71 4.10
CA ALA A 157 14.05 4.27 5.07
C ALA A 157 13.91 2.78 5.41
N GLY A 158 14.91 2.26 6.13
CA GLY A 158 14.94 0.86 6.56
C GLY A 158 15.48 -0.09 5.49
N GLY A 159 15.10 -1.36 5.61
CA GLY A 159 15.45 -2.39 4.62
C GLY A 159 14.69 -2.14 3.32
N GLN A 160 15.32 -2.49 2.19
CA GLN A 160 14.69 -2.34 0.87
C GLN A 160 14.67 -3.67 0.12
N GLN A 161 13.64 -3.83 -0.72
CA GLN A 161 13.47 -4.93 -1.66
C GLN A 161 12.93 -4.36 -2.96
N SER A 162 13.35 -4.89 -4.11
CA SER A 162 12.90 -4.39 -5.41
C SER A 162 12.40 -5.49 -6.31
N GLU A 163 11.41 -5.16 -7.13
CA GLU A 163 10.89 -5.97 -8.20
C GLU A 163 10.97 -5.16 -9.51
N GLU A 164 11.69 -5.70 -10.51
CA GLU A 164 11.84 -5.06 -11.81
C GLU A 164 11.17 -5.93 -12.88
N ALA A 165 10.36 -5.30 -13.72
CA ALA A 165 9.71 -5.96 -14.84
C ALA A 165 10.43 -5.63 -16.16
N ASP A 166 10.56 -6.63 -17.05
CA ASP A 166 10.97 -6.37 -18.43
C ASP A 166 9.94 -5.43 -19.10
N PRO A 167 10.35 -4.25 -19.58
CA PRO A 167 9.43 -3.30 -20.21
C PRO A 167 8.68 -3.85 -21.43
N LYS A 168 9.18 -4.92 -22.06
CA LYS A 168 8.52 -5.57 -23.20
C LYS A 168 7.43 -6.55 -22.76
N GLN A 169 7.51 -7.04 -21.54
CA GLN A 169 6.62 -8.07 -21.00
C GLN A 169 5.67 -7.53 -19.91
N ALA A 170 6.00 -6.38 -19.30
CA ALA A 170 5.16 -5.75 -18.30
C ALA A 170 3.75 -5.49 -18.87
N PRO A 171 2.70 -6.03 -18.23
CA PRO A 171 1.33 -5.87 -18.72
C PRO A 171 0.90 -4.40 -18.61
N TRP A 172 0.03 -3.98 -19.55
CA TRP A 172 -0.68 -2.72 -19.44
C TRP A 172 -2.00 -2.97 -18.71
N ASP A 173 -2.19 -2.31 -17.59
CA ASP A 173 -3.39 -2.37 -16.78
C ASP A 173 -4.24 -1.11 -17.00
N ALA A 174 -5.56 -1.28 -17.05
CA ALA A 174 -6.47 -0.15 -17.14
C ALA A 174 -6.45 0.67 -15.84
N ILE A 175 -6.50 1.99 -15.98
CA ILE A 175 -6.67 2.88 -14.81
C ILE A 175 -8.09 2.72 -14.29
N VAL A 176 -8.20 2.32 -13.01
CA VAL A 176 -9.50 2.12 -12.35
C VAL A 176 -9.93 3.43 -11.67
N PRO A 177 -11.15 3.94 -11.96
CA PRO A 177 -11.66 5.14 -11.32
C PRO A 177 -11.76 5.02 -9.79
N GLY A 178 -11.54 6.14 -9.09
CA GLY A 178 -11.58 6.21 -7.63
C GLY A 178 -10.37 5.60 -6.92
N THR A 179 -9.31 5.25 -7.66
CA THR A 179 -8.10 4.64 -7.10
C THR A 179 -6.94 5.63 -7.03
N GLN A 180 -5.91 5.24 -6.28
CA GLN A 180 -4.64 5.94 -6.26
C GLN A 180 -3.97 6.00 -7.65
N SER A 181 -4.09 4.93 -8.46
CA SER A 181 -3.60 4.90 -9.83
C SER A 181 -4.24 5.97 -10.71
N GLU A 182 -5.54 6.26 -10.53
CA GLU A 182 -6.22 7.35 -11.24
C GLU A 182 -5.65 8.71 -10.83
N THR A 183 -5.44 8.94 -9.53
CA THR A 183 -4.83 10.17 -9.03
C THR A 183 -3.44 10.40 -9.66
N ALA A 184 -2.60 9.36 -9.65
CA ALA A 184 -1.27 9.40 -10.23
C ALA A 184 -1.30 9.59 -11.76
N PHE A 185 -2.25 8.96 -12.45
CA PHE A 185 -2.48 9.12 -13.89
C PHE A 185 -2.83 10.56 -14.25
N HIS A 186 -3.81 11.15 -13.57
CA HIS A 186 -4.23 12.54 -13.83
C HIS A 186 -3.09 13.52 -13.58
N TRP A 187 -2.31 13.32 -12.54
CA TRP A 187 -1.14 14.15 -12.30
C TRP A 187 -0.08 13.98 -13.40
N THR A 188 0.18 12.74 -13.86
CA THR A 188 1.24 12.43 -14.83
C THR A 188 0.86 12.84 -16.25
N CYS A 189 -0.37 12.58 -16.64
CA CYS A 189 -0.88 12.85 -18.01
C CYS A 189 -1.47 14.25 -18.19
N GLY A 190 -1.77 14.95 -17.09
CA GLY A 190 -2.52 16.20 -17.07
C GLY A 190 -4.03 15.96 -16.95
N SER A 191 -4.75 16.90 -16.32
CA SER A 191 -6.21 16.81 -16.14
C SER A 191 -6.98 16.81 -17.45
N ASP A 192 -6.39 17.31 -18.53
CA ASP A 192 -7.04 17.40 -19.86
C ASP A 192 -7.12 16.05 -20.58
N SER A 193 -6.36 15.03 -20.13
CA SER A 193 -6.45 13.67 -20.69
C SER A 193 -7.75 12.93 -20.31
N ALA A 194 -8.52 13.45 -19.36
CA ALA A 194 -9.84 12.91 -19.00
C ALA A 194 -10.95 13.26 -20.03
N GLY A 195 -10.69 14.13 -20.98
CA GLY A 195 -11.68 14.62 -21.96
C GLY A 195 -11.77 13.83 -23.26
N ALA A 196 -10.85 12.92 -23.52
CA ALA A 196 -10.90 12.07 -24.72
C ALA A 196 -11.64 10.76 -24.45
N ARG A 197 -12.92 10.84 -24.06
CA ARG A 197 -13.83 9.70 -24.25
C ARG A 197 -14.38 9.77 -25.68
N PRO A 198 -14.40 8.63 -26.41
CA PRO A 198 -14.97 8.55 -27.74
C PRO A 198 -16.46 8.81 -27.75
#